data_5ee528b4279dc72b88cabaf8e287cce0
#
_entry.id   5ee528b4279dc72b88cabaf8e287cce0
#
_cell.length_a   1.000
_cell.length_b   1.000
_cell.length_c   1.000
_cell.angle_alpha   90.00
_cell.angle_beta   90.00
_cell.angle_gamma   90.00
#
_symmetry.space_group_name_H-M   'P 1'
#
loop_
_entity.id
_entity.type
_entity.pdbx_description
1 polymer ?
#
loop_
_entity_poly.entity_id
_entity_poly.type
_entity_poly.pdbx_seq_one_letter_code
_entity_poly.pdbx_strand_id
1 'polypeptide(L)'
;MDNHIIFHSINRPLSGILPEKEAVFLVIFRTVLFYLALIAVVRLMGKRQVGQLEPSEFVVTMLIANLAAVPLENVDMPVSGGLLPMAIVFLCERLISTICLKSIRARRFLCGKPVILIDNGKLLAENLRRTRVNLDELSGHLREQGVISMDEVQFAILETNGSITVFPYPQGNRKQELPYTVISDGRILRENLRLLGQDEQGIRKKLQVKGLRPEQVLLMTVTPSGQCAVFPRE
;
A
#
# COMPACT_ATOMS: atom_id res chain seq x y z
N MET A 1 -46.73 -42.28 -39.26
CA MET A 1 -46.69 -41.83 -37.90
C MET A 1 -45.23 -41.67 -37.52
N ASP A 2 -44.58 -40.65 -37.39
CA ASP A 2 -44.59 -39.20 -37.56
C ASP A 2 -43.13 -38.72 -37.57
N ASN A 3 -42.64 -38.46 -38.80
CA ASN A 3 -41.26 -37.96 -38.99
C ASN A 3 -41.20 -36.42 -39.08
N HIS A 4 -42.18 -35.72 -38.45
CA HIS A 4 -42.36 -34.27 -38.63
C HIS A 4 -41.88 -33.40 -37.47
N ILE A 5 -41.24 -33.93 -36.40
CA ILE A 5 -40.94 -33.13 -35.19
C ILE A 5 -39.47 -32.67 -35.10
N ILE A 6 -38.55 -33.19 -35.95
CA ILE A 6 -37.10 -32.90 -35.75
C ILE A 6 -36.59 -31.71 -36.58
N PHE A 7 -37.35 -31.20 -37.58
CA PHE A 7 -36.86 -30.17 -38.50
C PHE A 7 -37.22 -28.69 -38.12
N HIS A 8 -37.92 -28.45 -37.02
CA HIS A 8 -38.34 -27.09 -36.69
C HIS A 8 -37.44 -26.33 -35.71
N SER A 9 -36.30 -26.91 -35.28
CA SER A 9 -35.43 -26.29 -34.28
C SER A 9 -34.15 -25.63 -34.83
N ILE A 10 -33.92 -25.67 -36.18
CA ILE A 10 -32.65 -25.20 -36.77
C ILE A 10 -32.75 -23.78 -37.39
N ASN A 11 -33.94 -23.23 -37.51
CA ASN A 11 -34.11 -21.92 -38.14
C ASN A 11 -34.49 -20.82 -37.12
N ARG A 12 -33.71 -20.67 -36.01
CA ARG A 12 -33.70 -19.41 -35.30
C ARG A 12 -32.90 -18.43 -36.15
N PRO A 13 -33.53 -17.33 -36.64
CA PRO A 13 -32.81 -16.36 -37.44
C PRO A 13 -31.67 -15.78 -36.57
N LEU A 14 -30.48 -15.69 -37.16
CA LEU A 14 -29.27 -15.05 -36.60
C LEU A 14 -29.51 -13.61 -36.13
N SER A 15 -30.65 -13.00 -36.45
CA SER A 15 -31.13 -11.70 -35.98
C SER A 15 -31.36 -11.63 -34.46
N GLY A 16 -31.49 -12.78 -33.77
CA GLY A 16 -31.58 -12.81 -32.30
C GLY A 16 -30.23 -12.86 -31.58
N ILE A 17 -29.11 -12.98 -32.30
CA ILE A 17 -27.75 -13.06 -31.70
C ILE A 17 -27.03 -11.71 -31.75
N LEU A 18 -27.39 -10.84 -32.69
CA LEU A 18 -26.84 -9.49 -32.75
C LEU A 18 -27.79 -8.53 -32.01
N PRO A 19 -27.32 -7.85 -30.98
CA PRO A 19 -28.13 -6.85 -30.31
C PRO A 19 -28.48 -5.72 -31.29
N GLU A 20 -29.68 -5.12 -31.13
CA GLU A 20 -30.10 -3.97 -31.92
C GLU A 20 -29.00 -2.88 -31.88
N LYS A 21 -28.83 -2.13 -32.98
CA LYS A 21 -27.74 -1.13 -33.10
C LYS A 21 -27.73 -0.13 -31.92
N GLU A 22 -28.91 0.20 -31.40
CA GLU A 22 -29.04 1.08 -30.23
C GLU A 22 -28.52 0.41 -28.94
N ALA A 23 -28.74 -0.89 -28.76
CA ALA A 23 -28.21 -1.63 -27.63
C ALA A 23 -26.67 -1.74 -27.69
N VAL A 24 -26.10 -1.95 -28.90
CA VAL A 24 -24.64 -1.94 -29.10
C VAL A 24 -24.04 -0.59 -28.74
N PHE A 25 -24.64 0.49 -29.23
CA PHE A 25 -24.17 1.85 -28.93
C PHE A 25 -24.21 2.15 -27.42
N LEU A 26 -25.30 1.75 -26.74
CA LEU A 26 -25.45 1.92 -25.31
C LEU A 26 -24.35 1.17 -24.52
N VAL A 27 -24.05 -0.08 -24.89
CA VAL A 27 -23.00 -0.88 -24.27
C VAL A 27 -21.62 -0.24 -24.47
N ILE A 28 -21.32 0.20 -25.71
CA ILE A 28 -20.04 0.89 -26.00
C ILE A 28 -19.93 2.16 -25.15
N PHE A 29 -20.97 3.00 -25.14
CA PHE A 29 -20.97 4.23 -24.38
C PHE A 29 -20.76 3.98 -22.87
N ARG A 30 -21.47 3.01 -22.28
CA ARG A 30 -21.30 2.63 -20.88
C ARG A 30 -19.89 2.13 -20.60
N THR A 31 -19.37 1.26 -21.47
CA THR A 31 -18.01 0.72 -21.29
C THR A 31 -16.96 1.84 -21.28
N VAL A 32 -17.04 2.77 -22.24
CA VAL A 32 -16.12 3.92 -22.29
C VAL A 32 -16.28 4.81 -21.06
N LEU A 33 -17.51 5.07 -20.62
CA LEU A 33 -17.79 5.89 -19.44
C LEU A 33 -17.19 5.28 -18.18
N PHE A 34 -17.41 3.97 -17.92
CA PHE A 34 -16.88 3.30 -16.75
C PHE A 34 -15.35 3.15 -16.83
N TYR A 35 -14.79 2.91 -18.03
CA TYR A 35 -13.35 2.89 -18.23
C TYR A 35 -12.71 4.23 -17.86
N LEU A 36 -13.27 5.34 -18.32
CA LEU A 36 -12.80 6.69 -17.96
C LEU A 36 -12.97 6.99 -16.47
N ALA A 37 -14.10 6.55 -15.89
CA ALA A 37 -14.33 6.69 -14.45
C ALA A 37 -13.30 5.92 -13.62
N LEU A 38 -12.97 4.68 -14.00
CA LEU A 38 -11.93 3.86 -13.35
C LEU A 38 -10.55 4.52 -13.45
N ILE A 39 -10.18 5.01 -14.63
CA ILE A 39 -8.90 5.75 -14.81
C ILE A 39 -8.88 6.99 -13.90
N ALA A 40 -9.98 7.76 -13.86
CA ALA A 40 -10.08 8.95 -13.03
C ALA A 40 -9.90 8.60 -11.54
N VAL A 41 -10.59 7.55 -11.05
CA VAL A 41 -10.49 7.11 -9.66
C VAL A 41 -9.07 6.67 -9.33
N VAL A 42 -8.46 5.79 -10.13
CA VAL A 42 -7.08 5.32 -9.91
C VAL A 42 -6.09 6.50 -9.92
N ARG A 43 -6.26 7.46 -10.84
CA ARG A 43 -5.41 8.65 -10.90
C ARG A 43 -5.57 9.56 -9.68
N LEU A 44 -6.79 9.68 -9.15
CA LEU A 44 -7.10 10.47 -7.95
C LEU A 44 -6.66 9.79 -6.66
N MET A 45 -6.56 8.46 -6.61
CA MET A 45 -6.06 7.71 -5.46
C MET A 45 -4.57 7.97 -5.20
N GLY A 46 -3.78 8.31 -6.21
CA GLY A 46 -2.38 8.71 -6.03
C GLY A 46 -1.44 8.19 -7.11
N LYS A 47 -0.15 8.54 -6.98
CA LYS A 47 0.90 8.17 -7.95
C LYS A 47 1.63 6.86 -7.61
N ARG A 48 1.15 6.07 -6.65
CA ARG A 48 1.80 4.83 -6.27
C ARG A 48 1.66 3.80 -7.39
N GLN A 49 2.75 3.13 -7.70
CA GLN A 49 2.72 2.02 -8.67
C GLN A 49 1.92 0.84 -8.09
N VAL A 50 1.28 0.07 -8.95
CA VAL A 50 0.45 -1.08 -8.54
C VAL A 50 1.20 -2.05 -7.63
N GLY A 51 2.52 -2.24 -7.85
CA GLY A 51 3.38 -3.08 -7.02
C GLY A 51 3.76 -2.46 -5.65
N GLN A 52 3.36 -1.21 -5.37
CA GLN A 52 3.63 -0.51 -4.11
C GLN A 52 2.35 -0.13 -3.36
N LEU A 53 1.20 -0.66 -3.80
CA LEU A 53 -0.08 -0.45 -3.12
C LEU A 53 -0.06 -1.13 -1.74
N GLU A 54 -0.57 -0.42 -0.75
CA GLU A 54 -0.87 -1.04 0.54
C GLU A 54 -2.03 -2.05 0.38
N PRO A 55 -2.11 -3.10 1.21
CA PRO A 55 -3.18 -4.11 1.11
C PRO A 55 -4.58 -3.50 1.12
N SER A 56 -4.81 -2.43 1.88
CA SER A 56 -6.08 -1.68 1.92
C SER A 56 -6.40 -1.01 0.59
N GLU A 57 -5.43 -0.36 -0.04
CA GLU A 57 -5.58 0.30 -1.35
C GLU A 57 -5.91 -0.73 -2.44
N PHE A 58 -5.29 -1.92 -2.37
CA PHE A 58 -5.58 -3.02 -3.29
C PHE A 58 -7.03 -3.51 -3.17
N VAL A 59 -7.53 -3.74 -1.94
CA VAL A 59 -8.92 -4.15 -1.69
C VAL A 59 -9.91 -3.11 -2.23
N VAL A 60 -9.66 -1.83 -1.99
CA VAL A 60 -10.49 -0.73 -2.51
C VAL A 60 -10.49 -0.73 -4.04
N THR A 61 -9.34 -0.91 -4.68
CA THR A 61 -9.23 -0.97 -6.15
C THR A 61 -10.05 -2.14 -6.72
N MET A 62 -9.96 -3.33 -6.12
CA MET A 62 -10.76 -4.48 -6.50
C MET A 62 -12.26 -4.22 -6.33
N LEU A 63 -12.67 -3.62 -5.21
CA LEU A 63 -14.07 -3.31 -4.95
C LEU A 63 -14.63 -2.32 -5.97
N ILE A 64 -13.89 -1.27 -6.30
CA ILE A 64 -14.28 -0.27 -7.30
C ILE A 64 -14.42 -0.91 -8.69
N ALA A 65 -13.48 -1.81 -9.07
CA ALA A 65 -13.56 -2.53 -10.34
C ALA A 65 -14.81 -3.42 -10.43
N ASN A 66 -15.14 -4.14 -9.35
CA ASN A 66 -16.36 -4.95 -9.28
C ASN A 66 -17.63 -4.10 -9.36
N LEU A 67 -17.66 -2.96 -8.69
CA LEU A 67 -18.82 -2.03 -8.76
C LEU A 67 -19.01 -1.45 -10.16
N ALA A 68 -17.94 -1.26 -10.92
CA ALA A 68 -18.02 -0.82 -12.32
C ALA A 68 -18.55 -1.93 -13.24
N ALA A 69 -18.27 -3.21 -12.95
CA ALA A 69 -18.70 -4.34 -13.78
C ALA A 69 -20.21 -4.56 -13.74
N VAL A 70 -20.86 -4.38 -12.58
CA VAL A 70 -22.29 -4.66 -12.39
C VAL A 70 -23.20 -3.96 -13.42
N PRO A 71 -23.10 -2.64 -13.69
CA PRO A 71 -23.93 -1.99 -14.71
C PRO A 71 -23.51 -2.31 -16.15
N LEU A 72 -22.34 -2.89 -16.37
CA LEU A 72 -21.88 -3.35 -17.68
C LEU A 72 -22.49 -4.72 -18.01
N GLU A 73 -22.65 -5.58 -17.00
CA GLU A 73 -23.27 -6.91 -17.15
C GLU A 73 -24.80 -6.81 -17.24
N ASN A 74 -25.40 -5.88 -16.50
CA ASN A 74 -26.85 -5.68 -16.48
C ASN A 74 -27.21 -4.33 -17.12
N VAL A 75 -27.65 -4.39 -18.37
CA VAL A 75 -27.98 -3.20 -19.19
C VAL A 75 -29.23 -2.47 -18.65
N ASP A 76 -30.14 -3.16 -17.95
CA ASP A 76 -31.33 -2.56 -17.36
C ASP A 76 -31.01 -1.72 -16.11
N MET A 77 -29.85 -1.94 -15.49
CA MET A 77 -29.43 -1.16 -14.34
C MET A 77 -29.01 0.25 -14.77
N PRO A 78 -29.46 1.32 -14.09
CA PRO A 78 -29.00 2.67 -14.41
C PRO A 78 -27.48 2.83 -14.15
N VAL A 79 -26.82 3.67 -14.94
CA VAL A 79 -25.39 3.99 -14.81
C VAL A 79 -25.03 4.49 -13.40
N SER A 80 -25.96 5.22 -12.78
CA SER A 80 -25.81 5.69 -11.39
C SER A 80 -25.66 4.56 -10.37
N GLY A 81 -26.20 3.37 -10.67
CA GLY A 81 -26.09 2.19 -9.79
C GLY A 81 -24.66 1.68 -9.63
N GLY A 82 -23.76 1.98 -10.58
CA GLY A 82 -22.33 1.71 -10.46
C GLY A 82 -21.54 2.93 -10.01
N LEU A 83 -21.78 4.10 -10.63
CA LEU A 83 -21.01 5.31 -10.35
C LEU A 83 -21.17 5.80 -8.90
N LEU A 84 -22.38 5.74 -8.33
CA LEU A 84 -22.62 6.20 -6.97
C LEU A 84 -21.88 5.35 -5.92
N PRO A 85 -22.00 4.01 -5.91
CA PRO A 85 -21.20 3.19 -5.00
C PRO A 85 -19.68 3.36 -5.19
N MET A 86 -19.19 3.47 -6.42
CA MET A 86 -17.78 3.75 -6.70
C MET A 86 -17.33 5.06 -6.07
N ALA A 87 -18.14 6.13 -6.21
CA ALA A 87 -17.86 7.44 -5.61
C ALA A 87 -17.84 7.36 -4.09
N ILE A 88 -18.76 6.62 -3.47
CA ILE A 88 -18.82 6.43 -2.01
C ILE A 88 -17.56 5.71 -1.54
N VAL A 89 -17.16 4.60 -2.17
CA VAL A 89 -15.95 3.85 -1.80
C VAL A 89 -14.70 4.72 -1.95
N PHE A 90 -14.61 5.48 -3.04
CA PHE A 90 -13.52 6.44 -3.26
C PHE A 90 -13.47 7.51 -2.15
N LEU A 91 -14.60 8.08 -1.76
CA LEU A 91 -14.67 9.07 -0.68
C LEU A 91 -14.27 8.46 0.68
N CYS A 92 -14.70 7.23 0.97
CA CYS A 92 -14.28 6.50 2.16
C CYS A 92 -12.76 6.31 2.18
N GLU A 93 -12.15 5.91 1.06
CA GLU A 93 -10.70 5.77 0.93
C GLU A 93 -9.98 7.10 1.16
N ARG A 94 -10.45 8.18 0.56
CA ARG A 94 -9.90 9.53 0.77
C ARG A 94 -9.98 9.97 2.23
N LEU A 95 -11.08 9.64 2.91
CA LEU A 95 -11.26 9.91 4.34
C LEU A 95 -10.26 9.11 5.18
N ILE A 96 -10.15 7.79 4.95
CA ILE A 96 -9.21 6.90 5.63
C ILE A 96 -7.77 7.39 5.43
N SER A 97 -7.38 7.66 4.19
CA SER A 97 -6.05 8.19 3.85
C SER A 97 -5.74 9.50 4.60
N THR A 98 -6.72 10.42 4.66
CA THR A 98 -6.58 11.68 5.41
C THR A 98 -6.42 11.46 6.91
N ILE A 99 -7.15 10.49 7.48
CA ILE A 99 -7.02 10.10 8.90
C ILE A 99 -5.65 9.51 9.16
N CYS A 100 -5.15 8.64 8.26
CA CYS A 100 -3.81 8.06 8.37
C CYS A 100 -2.69 9.12 8.29
N LEU A 101 -2.87 10.17 7.49
CA LEU A 101 -1.94 11.29 7.43
C LEU A 101 -1.90 12.07 8.75
N LYS A 102 -3.06 12.27 9.39
CA LYS A 102 -3.18 13.09 10.63
C LYS A 102 -2.96 12.30 11.91
N SER A 103 -3.06 10.98 11.89
CA SER A 103 -3.02 10.14 13.08
C SER A 103 -2.04 8.98 12.94
N ILE A 104 -0.93 9.03 13.69
CA ILE A 104 0.06 7.95 13.76
C ILE A 104 -0.59 6.65 14.29
N ARG A 105 -1.56 6.74 15.21
CA ARG A 105 -2.27 5.55 15.74
C ARG A 105 -3.13 4.90 14.68
N ALA A 106 -3.91 5.69 13.91
CA ALA A 106 -4.72 5.19 12.83
C ALA A 106 -3.85 4.57 11.72
N ARG A 107 -2.76 5.23 11.32
CA ARG A 107 -1.78 4.72 10.35
C ARG A 107 -1.19 3.38 10.79
N ARG A 108 -0.74 3.26 12.04
CA ARG A 108 -0.19 2.00 12.57
C ARG A 108 -1.21 0.87 12.64
N PHE A 109 -2.47 1.21 12.92
CA PHE A 109 -3.55 0.23 12.98
C PHE A 109 -3.96 -0.28 11.60
N LEU A 110 -4.09 0.61 10.62
CA LEU A 110 -4.58 0.30 9.26
C LEU A 110 -3.47 -0.19 8.33
N CYS A 111 -2.33 0.50 8.31
CA CYS A 111 -1.22 0.19 7.40
C CYS A 111 -0.13 -0.66 8.05
N GLY A 112 -0.16 -0.83 9.38
CA GLY A 112 0.91 -1.53 10.10
C GLY A 112 2.16 -0.68 10.33
N LYS A 113 3.27 -1.36 10.60
CA LYS A 113 4.60 -0.77 10.73
C LYS A 113 5.64 -1.68 10.07
N PRO A 114 6.72 -1.12 9.51
CA PRO A 114 7.84 -1.92 9.02
C PRO A 114 8.41 -2.83 10.11
N VAL A 115 8.89 -4.01 9.72
CA VAL A 115 9.45 -5.00 10.63
C VAL A 115 10.87 -5.38 10.19
N ILE A 116 11.83 -5.24 11.09
CA ILE A 116 13.22 -5.62 10.82
C ILE A 116 13.31 -7.15 10.83
N LEU A 117 13.81 -7.74 9.75
CA LEU A 117 14.04 -9.17 9.59
C LEU A 117 15.50 -9.56 9.82
N ILE A 118 16.42 -8.70 9.36
CA ILE A 118 17.86 -8.81 9.61
C ILE A 118 18.34 -7.52 10.27
N ASP A 119 19.04 -7.64 11.38
CA ASP A 119 19.63 -6.53 12.13
C ASP A 119 21.14 -6.76 12.34
N ASN A 120 21.97 -5.92 11.76
CA ASN A 120 23.43 -6.04 11.80
C ASN A 120 23.91 -7.47 11.44
N GLY A 121 23.40 -8.04 10.35
CA GLY A 121 23.70 -9.37 9.86
C GLY A 121 23.08 -10.53 10.65
N LYS A 122 22.28 -10.24 11.69
CA LYS A 122 21.58 -11.28 12.47
C LYS A 122 20.15 -11.45 12.02
N LEU A 123 19.78 -12.66 11.65
CA LEU A 123 18.42 -13.07 11.38
C LEU A 123 17.58 -13.00 12.67
N LEU A 124 16.49 -12.24 12.64
CA LEU A 124 15.54 -12.13 13.74
C LEU A 124 14.42 -13.18 13.56
N ALA A 125 14.67 -14.41 14.00
CA ALA A 125 13.77 -15.55 13.81
C ALA A 125 12.35 -15.32 14.34
N GLU A 126 12.19 -14.58 15.44
CA GLU A 126 10.88 -14.23 16.00
C GLU A 126 10.10 -13.30 15.05
N ASN A 127 10.77 -12.31 14.46
CA ASN A 127 10.14 -11.40 13.51
C ASN A 127 9.75 -12.13 12.21
N LEU A 128 10.61 -13.03 11.69
CA LEU A 128 10.29 -13.87 10.53
C LEU A 128 9.05 -14.72 10.79
N ARG A 129 8.96 -15.39 11.95
CA ARG A 129 7.78 -16.19 12.34
C ARG A 129 6.52 -15.33 12.45
N ARG A 130 6.62 -14.18 13.11
CA ARG A 130 5.48 -13.25 13.29
C ARG A 130 4.95 -12.69 11.99
N THR A 131 5.83 -12.40 11.04
CA THR A 131 5.48 -11.88 9.71
C THR A 131 5.18 -12.99 8.70
N ARG A 132 5.40 -14.26 9.07
CA ARG A 132 5.23 -15.45 8.21
C ARG A 132 6.11 -15.43 6.96
N VAL A 133 7.23 -14.73 7.01
CA VAL A 133 8.25 -14.73 5.96
C VAL A 133 9.16 -15.92 6.18
N ASN A 134 9.29 -16.80 5.19
CA ASN A 134 10.20 -17.92 5.23
C ASN A 134 11.60 -17.54 4.67
N LEU A 135 12.59 -18.40 4.88
CA LEU A 135 13.97 -18.11 4.46
C LEU A 135 14.14 -18.15 2.94
N ASP A 136 13.36 -18.96 2.24
CA ASP A 136 13.40 -19.04 0.77
C ASP A 136 12.86 -17.76 0.14
N GLU A 137 11.76 -17.24 0.70
CA GLU A 137 11.16 -15.97 0.32
C GLU A 137 12.11 -14.81 0.59
N LEU A 138 12.70 -14.75 1.80
CA LEU A 138 13.71 -13.75 2.12
C LEU A 138 14.88 -13.81 1.13
N SER A 139 15.43 -15.01 0.87
CA SER A 139 16.51 -15.20 -0.09
C SER A 139 16.13 -14.80 -1.51
N GLY A 140 14.85 -15.02 -1.91
CA GLY A 140 14.30 -14.57 -3.18
C GLY A 140 14.39 -13.06 -3.32
N HIS A 141 13.88 -12.34 -2.32
CA HIS A 141 13.91 -10.87 -2.28
C HIS A 141 15.34 -10.28 -2.24
N LEU A 142 16.29 -10.96 -1.58
CA LEU A 142 17.69 -10.55 -1.61
C LEU A 142 18.23 -10.60 -3.05
N ARG A 143 17.99 -11.71 -3.78
CA ARG A 143 18.42 -11.87 -5.17
C ARG A 143 17.78 -10.85 -6.11
N GLU A 144 16.49 -10.52 -5.91
CA GLU A 144 15.81 -9.46 -6.67
C GLU A 144 16.50 -8.10 -6.55
N GLN A 145 17.14 -7.84 -5.40
CA GLN A 145 17.89 -6.60 -5.14
C GLN A 145 19.39 -6.73 -5.40
N GLY A 146 19.82 -7.82 -6.06
CA GLY A 146 21.20 -8.03 -6.48
C GLY A 146 22.14 -8.48 -5.36
N VAL A 147 21.60 -8.89 -4.20
CA VAL A 147 22.39 -9.46 -3.09
C VAL A 147 22.33 -10.97 -3.17
N ILE A 148 23.50 -11.60 -3.31
CA ILE A 148 23.62 -13.05 -3.55
C ILE A 148 23.64 -13.81 -2.22
N SER A 149 24.30 -13.27 -1.21
CA SER A 149 24.53 -13.96 0.05
C SER A 149 23.92 -13.19 1.24
N MET A 150 23.35 -13.94 2.22
CA MET A 150 22.77 -13.35 3.43
C MET A 150 23.80 -12.67 4.34
N ASP A 151 25.06 -13.12 4.30
CA ASP A 151 26.14 -12.54 5.08
C ASP A 151 26.60 -11.16 4.56
N GLU A 152 26.23 -10.81 3.33
CA GLU A 152 26.41 -9.47 2.78
C GLU A 152 25.38 -8.45 3.29
N VAL A 153 24.29 -8.92 3.92
CA VAL A 153 23.18 -8.08 4.36
C VAL A 153 23.43 -7.54 5.76
N GLN A 154 23.48 -6.23 5.90
CA GLN A 154 23.50 -5.58 7.20
C GLN A 154 22.07 -5.48 7.78
N PHE A 155 21.11 -4.96 7.00
CA PHE A 155 19.71 -4.84 7.40
C PHE A 155 18.77 -5.34 6.31
N ALA A 156 17.69 -6.02 6.71
CA ALA A 156 16.54 -6.29 5.86
C ALA A 156 15.27 -5.91 6.60
N ILE A 157 14.41 -5.15 5.95
CA ILE A 157 13.19 -4.57 6.52
C ILE A 157 12.00 -4.98 5.66
N LEU A 158 11.03 -5.66 6.26
CA LEU A 158 9.73 -5.89 5.65
C LEU A 158 8.91 -4.62 5.76
N GLU A 159 8.56 -4.04 4.62
CA GLU A 159 7.76 -2.82 4.51
C GLU A 159 6.26 -3.12 4.66
N THR A 160 5.46 -2.08 4.87
CA THR A 160 4.00 -2.21 5.06
C THR A 160 3.25 -2.71 3.81
N ASN A 161 3.83 -2.53 2.63
CA ASN A 161 3.29 -3.06 1.37
C ASN A 161 3.69 -4.51 1.07
N GLY A 162 4.46 -5.15 1.98
CA GLY A 162 4.93 -6.53 1.83
C GLY A 162 6.25 -6.68 1.08
N SER A 163 6.84 -5.59 0.54
CA SER A 163 8.19 -5.65 -0.04
C SER A 163 9.26 -5.74 1.05
N ILE A 164 10.42 -6.31 0.73
CA ILE A 164 11.58 -6.35 1.63
C ILE A 164 12.65 -5.40 1.10
N THR A 165 12.99 -4.38 1.87
CA THR A 165 14.08 -3.47 1.57
C THR A 165 15.37 -4.01 2.18
N VAL A 166 16.44 -4.09 1.39
CA VAL A 166 17.72 -4.67 1.80
C VAL A 166 18.82 -3.62 1.79
N PHE A 167 19.58 -3.59 2.85
CA PHE A 167 20.79 -2.76 2.99
C PHE A 167 22.00 -3.68 3.17
N PRO A 168 22.85 -3.85 2.12
CA PRO A 168 24.08 -4.61 2.25
C PRO A 168 25.10 -3.86 3.12
N TYR A 169 26.09 -4.56 3.62
CA TYR A 169 27.22 -3.91 4.28
C TYR A 169 27.90 -2.92 3.32
N PRO A 170 28.17 -1.69 3.76
CA PRO A 170 28.84 -0.71 2.92
C PRO A 170 30.25 -1.19 2.56
N GLN A 171 30.66 -0.92 1.33
CA GLN A 171 32.04 -1.13 0.92
C GLN A 171 32.94 -0.14 1.71
N GLY A 172 33.81 -0.67 2.59
CA GLY A 172 34.69 0.11 3.46
C GLY A 172 34.27 0.07 4.93
N ASN A 173 35.16 0.59 5.81
CA ASN A 173 35.07 0.44 7.27
C ASN A 173 33.99 1.30 7.99
N ARG A 174 33.00 1.81 7.29
CA ARG A 174 31.92 2.59 7.90
C ARG A 174 30.78 1.68 8.33
N LYS A 175 30.60 1.46 9.62
CA LYS A 175 29.39 0.85 10.16
C LYS A 175 28.22 1.80 9.88
N GLN A 176 27.26 1.36 9.08
CA GLN A 176 25.98 2.02 8.98
C GLN A 176 25.13 1.64 10.21
N GLU A 177 24.46 2.62 10.75
CA GLU A 177 23.49 2.40 11.83
C GLU A 177 22.11 2.78 11.32
N LEU A 178 21.12 1.94 11.56
CA LEU A 178 19.73 2.29 11.26
C LEU A 178 19.28 3.43 12.18
N PRO A 179 18.86 4.57 11.63
CA PRO A 179 18.28 5.64 12.43
C PRO A 179 16.85 5.29 12.82
N TYR A 180 16.54 5.40 14.09
CA TYR A 180 15.19 5.25 14.63
C TYR A 180 14.46 6.58 14.66
N THR A 181 13.24 6.62 14.12
CA THR A 181 12.38 7.79 14.21
C THR A 181 11.91 7.96 15.65
N VAL A 182 12.34 9.04 16.30
CA VAL A 182 11.96 9.36 17.69
C VAL A 182 10.90 10.44 17.78
N ILE A 183 10.78 11.30 16.76
CA ILE A 183 9.67 12.24 16.61
C ILE A 183 9.12 12.12 15.18
N SER A 184 7.80 12.05 15.08
CA SER A 184 7.06 12.13 13.82
C SER A 184 5.84 13.01 14.01
N ASP A 185 5.65 13.98 13.11
CA ASP A 185 4.52 14.91 13.11
C ASP A 185 4.33 15.62 14.47
N GLY A 186 5.43 16.02 15.11
CA GLY A 186 5.41 16.71 16.40
C GLY A 186 5.20 15.80 17.61
N ARG A 187 5.12 14.48 17.41
CA ARG A 187 4.84 13.50 18.49
C ARG A 187 6.06 12.64 18.78
N ILE A 188 6.39 12.51 20.07
CA ILE A 188 7.47 11.64 20.52
C ILE A 188 7.02 10.18 20.48
N LEU A 189 7.81 9.32 19.84
CA LEU A 189 7.59 7.88 19.69
C LEU A 189 8.31 7.13 20.81
N ARG A 190 7.65 6.96 21.96
CA ARG A 190 8.21 6.31 23.17
C ARG A 190 8.72 4.91 22.94
N GLU A 191 8.08 4.16 22.03
CA GLU A 191 8.48 2.79 21.69
C GLU A 191 9.91 2.78 21.14
N ASN A 192 10.22 3.69 20.21
CA ASN A 192 11.53 3.79 19.59
C ASN A 192 12.61 4.35 20.55
N LEU A 193 12.21 5.22 21.49
CA LEU A 193 13.13 5.68 22.54
C LEU A 193 13.57 4.52 23.45
N ARG A 194 12.67 3.62 23.82
CA ARG A 194 13.00 2.43 24.62
C ARG A 194 13.98 1.51 23.89
N LEU A 195 13.83 1.33 22.57
CA LEU A 195 14.76 0.54 21.76
C LEU A 195 16.17 1.13 21.77
N LEU A 196 16.28 2.46 21.84
CA LEU A 196 17.55 3.19 21.89
C LEU A 196 18.10 3.36 23.33
N GLY A 197 17.38 2.90 24.36
CA GLY A 197 17.76 3.17 25.75
C GLY A 197 17.73 4.67 26.12
N GLN A 198 16.96 5.48 25.38
CA GLN A 198 16.85 6.92 25.62
C GLN A 198 15.51 7.28 26.23
N ASP A 199 15.46 8.41 26.94
CA ASP A 199 14.25 8.96 27.53
C ASP A 199 13.75 10.23 26.81
N GLU A 200 12.53 10.64 27.12
CA GLU A 200 11.96 11.85 26.54
C GLU A 200 12.73 13.12 26.96
N GLN A 201 13.29 13.13 28.18
CA GLN A 201 14.01 14.30 28.68
C GLN A 201 15.29 14.52 27.86
N GLY A 202 16.00 13.46 27.50
CA GLY A 202 17.18 13.51 26.63
C GLY A 202 16.87 14.09 25.26
N ILE A 203 15.75 13.66 24.66
CA ILE A 203 15.30 14.20 23.37
C ILE A 203 14.92 15.68 23.48
N ARG A 204 14.18 16.08 24.54
CA ARG A 204 13.81 17.48 24.77
C ARG A 204 15.04 18.37 24.96
N LYS A 205 16.06 17.92 25.71
CA LYS A 205 17.34 18.62 25.83
C LYS A 205 18.06 18.81 24.51
N LYS A 206 18.13 17.75 23.67
CA LYS A 206 18.73 17.84 22.33
C LYS A 206 18.00 18.85 21.44
N LEU A 207 16.68 18.96 21.54
CA LEU A 207 15.90 19.94 20.81
C LEU A 207 16.06 21.35 21.34
N GLN A 208 16.13 21.49 22.66
CA GLN A 208 16.31 22.81 23.35
C GLN A 208 17.61 23.49 22.91
N VAL A 209 18.71 22.76 22.74
CA VAL A 209 19.97 23.26 22.17
C VAL A 209 19.78 23.85 20.77
N LYS A 210 18.80 23.36 20.02
CA LYS A 210 18.44 23.85 18.67
C LYS A 210 17.32 24.89 18.69
N GLY A 211 16.84 25.30 19.86
CA GLY A 211 15.73 26.25 20.02
C GLY A 211 14.37 25.71 19.58
N LEU A 212 14.22 24.40 19.50
CA LEU A 212 13.01 23.74 18.99
C LEU A 212 12.24 23.03 20.10
N ARG A 213 10.90 22.96 19.93
CA ARG A 213 10.01 22.10 20.71
C ARG A 213 9.59 20.89 19.88
N PRO A 214 9.23 19.74 20.49
CA PRO A 214 8.78 18.57 19.74
C PRO A 214 7.68 18.85 18.71
N GLU A 215 6.73 19.73 19.03
CA GLU A 215 5.58 20.09 18.20
C GLU A 215 5.99 20.81 16.90
N GLN A 216 7.16 21.46 16.91
CA GLN A 216 7.74 22.17 15.76
C GLN A 216 8.60 21.25 14.87
N VAL A 217 8.74 19.97 15.24
CA VAL A 217 9.57 19.00 14.50
C VAL A 217 8.68 18.09 13.66
N LEU A 218 8.89 18.10 12.35
CA LEU A 218 8.23 17.18 11.44
C LEU A 218 8.78 15.76 11.61
N LEU A 219 10.12 15.63 11.63
CA LEU A 219 10.80 14.35 11.78
C LEU A 219 12.09 14.54 12.59
N MET A 220 12.32 13.66 13.56
CA MET A 220 13.61 13.50 14.20
C MET A 220 13.99 12.03 14.22
N THR A 221 15.18 11.73 13.75
CA THR A 221 15.77 10.38 13.82
C THR A 221 17.00 10.39 14.68
N VAL A 222 17.26 9.27 15.35
CA VAL A 222 18.44 9.07 16.21
C VAL A 222 19.02 7.70 15.95
N THR A 223 20.33 7.63 15.76
CA THR A 223 21.06 6.35 15.65
C THR A 223 21.39 5.80 17.04
N PRO A 224 21.71 4.48 17.15
CA PRO A 224 22.21 3.89 18.40
C PRO A 224 23.43 4.60 18.98
N SER A 225 24.33 5.12 18.13
CA SER A 225 25.50 5.94 18.55
C SER A 225 25.13 7.35 19.04
N GLY A 226 23.85 7.74 18.94
CA GLY A 226 23.36 9.03 19.43
C GLY A 226 23.40 10.18 18.41
N GLN A 227 23.81 9.94 17.16
CA GLN A 227 23.71 10.92 16.09
C GLN A 227 22.23 11.22 15.83
N CYS A 228 21.89 12.49 15.64
CA CYS A 228 20.50 12.89 15.39
C CYS A 228 20.37 13.78 14.16
N ALA A 229 19.36 13.50 13.35
CA ALA A 229 18.89 14.38 12.29
C ALA A 229 17.53 14.97 12.70
N VAL A 230 17.34 16.27 12.53
CA VAL A 230 16.12 16.99 12.90
C VAL A 230 15.64 17.79 11.72
N PHE A 231 14.40 17.57 11.36
CA PHE A 231 13.70 18.27 10.28
C PHE A 231 12.54 19.05 10.90
N PRO A 232 12.66 20.39 11.01
CA PRO A 232 11.61 21.23 11.56
C PRO A 232 10.38 21.25 10.63
N ARG A 233 9.24 21.61 11.20
CA ARG A 233 8.03 21.90 10.46
C ARG A 233 8.14 23.35 9.95
N GLU A 234 7.91 23.56 8.67
CA GLU A 234 7.80 24.90 8.09
C GLU A 234 6.56 25.65 8.60
#